data_e653ad7ba1e86702b57f22b79c224844
#
_entry.id   e653ad7ba1e86702b57f22b79c224844
#
_cell.length_a   1.000
_cell.length_b   1.000
_cell.length_c   1.000
_cell.angle_alpha   90.00
_cell.angle_beta   90.00
_cell.angle_gamma   90.00
#
_symmetry.space_group_name_H-M   'P 1'
#
loop_
_entity.id
_entity.type
_entity.pdbx_description
1 polymer ?
#
loop_
_entity_poly.entity_id
_entity_poly.type
_entity_poly.pdbx_seq_one_letter_code
_entity_poly.pdbx_strand_id
1 'polypeptide(L)'
;MNEPNQNGGELELSREVEAIQIPSGDTFKLPAGTKVIITQSLGGTYTVATDQGLARISDKDSDALGIKEEKVDQPATEKVNSGIDVKDEDFESAVWEQLKTVFDPEIPVNIVDLGLIYDCQIAEDDGSKSANVKMTLTAPGCGMGPTIAADAENKIRNVSGIESANVELVWDPPWTQDMISEEGKMKLGMI
;
A
#
# COMPACT_ATOMS: atom_id res chain seq x y z
N MET A 1 -9.19 -21.35 25.91
CA MET A 1 -7.90 -20.65 25.98
C MET A 1 -7.10 -21.12 24.77
N ASN A 2 -7.16 -20.41 23.67
CA ASN A 2 -6.26 -20.57 22.53
C ASN A 2 -5.69 -19.19 22.23
N GLU A 3 -4.44 -19.03 22.57
CA GLU A 3 -3.68 -17.83 22.26
C GLU A 3 -3.52 -17.71 20.75
N PRO A 4 -3.62 -16.49 20.16
CA PRO A 4 -3.34 -16.28 18.76
C PRO A 4 -1.84 -16.50 18.51
N ASN A 5 -1.53 -17.42 17.62
CA ASN A 5 -0.18 -17.79 17.22
C ASN A 5 0.51 -16.61 16.50
N GLN A 6 1.32 -15.85 17.21
CA GLN A 6 2.16 -14.76 16.69
C GLN A 6 3.50 -15.26 16.15
N ASN A 7 3.60 -16.49 15.69
CA ASN A 7 4.82 -17.01 15.05
C ASN A 7 4.48 -17.49 13.65
N GLY A 8 5.20 -16.94 12.65
CA GLY A 8 5.17 -17.23 11.23
C GLY A 8 4.91 -18.69 10.86
N GLY A 9 3.68 -19.12 11.06
CA GLY A 9 3.22 -20.44 10.69
C GLY A 9 3.02 -20.52 9.19
N GLU A 10 3.43 -21.64 8.60
CA GLU A 10 3.13 -21.96 7.22
C GLU A 10 1.60 -22.06 7.07
N LEU A 11 1.06 -21.28 6.14
CA LEU A 11 -0.36 -21.25 5.79
C LEU A 11 -0.54 -21.90 4.41
N GLU A 12 -1.70 -22.47 4.18
CA GLU A 12 -2.06 -23.06 2.89
C GLU A 12 -3.18 -22.23 2.25
N LEU A 13 -2.97 -21.78 1.01
CA LEU A 13 -3.97 -20.99 0.29
C LEU A 13 -5.24 -21.81 0.06
N SER A 14 -6.38 -21.29 0.49
CA SER A 14 -7.69 -21.95 0.35
C SER A 14 -8.23 -21.92 -1.08
N ARG A 15 -7.76 -20.96 -1.91
CA ARG A 15 -8.10 -20.81 -3.32
C ARG A 15 -6.94 -20.21 -4.12
N GLU A 16 -7.05 -20.24 -5.45
CA GLU A 16 -6.11 -19.51 -6.32
C GLU A 16 -6.18 -18.02 -6.08
N VAL A 17 -5.04 -17.35 -5.96
CA VAL A 17 -4.91 -15.92 -5.82
C VAL A 17 -3.91 -15.35 -6.81
N GLU A 18 -4.14 -14.11 -7.20
CA GLU A 18 -3.18 -13.34 -7.96
C GLU A 18 -2.19 -12.66 -7.00
N ALA A 19 -0.92 -12.85 -7.25
CA ALA A 19 0.16 -12.31 -6.45
C ALA A 19 1.19 -11.58 -7.31
N ILE A 20 1.89 -10.63 -6.72
CA ILE A 20 2.93 -9.86 -7.39
C ILE A 20 4.27 -10.28 -6.81
N GLN A 21 5.17 -10.75 -7.66
CA GLN A 21 6.49 -11.21 -7.26
C GLN A 21 7.39 -10.03 -6.85
N ILE A 22 8.07 -10.17 -5.74
CA ILE A 22 9.04 -9.20 -5.22
C ILE A 22 10.45 -9.74 -5.47
N PRO A 23 11.39 -8.95 -6.02
CA PRO A 23 11.30 -7.52 -6.38
C PRO A 23 10.94 -7.27 -7.85
N SER A 24 10.64 -8.29 -8.67
CA SER A 24 10.48 -8.15 -10.12
C SER A 24 9.22 -7.36 -10.52
N GLY A 25 8.16 -7.40 -9.69
CA GLY A 25 6.88 -6.77 -10.00
C GLY A 25 5.99 -7.57 -10.95
N ASP A 26 6.40 -8.81 -11.30
CA ASP A 26 5.62 -9.66 -12.19
C ASP A 26 4.38 -10.20 -11.48
N THR A 27 3.24 -10.13 -12.16
CA THR A 27 2.01 -10.74 -11.68
C THR A 27 1.97 -12.23 -12.05
N PHE A 28 1.69 -13.07 -11.07
CA PHE A 28 1.54 -14.50 -11.27
C PHE A 28 0.44 -15.06 -10.37
N LYS A 29 0.03 -16.28 -10.63
CA LYS A 29 -1.03 -16.95 -9.88
C LYS A 29 -0.44 -18.00 -8.95
N LEU A 30 -0.85 -17.93 -7.69
CA LEU A 30 -0.59 -18.96 -6.69
C LEU A 30 -1.83 -19.87 -6.62
N PRO A 31 -1.70 -21.15 -6.96
CA PRO A 31 -2.83 -22.08 -6.91
C PRO A 31 -3.27 -22.37 -5.47
N ALA A 32 -4.52 -22.83 -5.32
CA ALA A 32 -5.00 -23.37 -4.06
C ALA A 32 -4.07 -24.49 -3.56
N GLY A 33 -3.85 -24.53 -2.24
CA GLY A 33 -2.93 -25.50 -1.64
C GLY A 33 -1.47 -25.06 -1.62
N THR A 34 -1.13 -23.90 -2.19
CA THR A 34 0.23 -23.34 -2.07
C THR A 34 0.52 -22.96 -0.63
N LYS A 35 1.64 -23.45 -0.13
CA LYS A 35 2.12 -23.12 1.21
C LYS A 35 2.85 -21.78 1.20
N VAL A 36 2.46 -20.90 2.09
CA VAL A 36 3.00 -19.56 2.21
C VAL A 36 3.27 -19.20 3.68
N ILE A 37 4.27 -18.38 3.92
CA ILE A 37 4.56 -17.82 5.24
C ILE A 37 4.38 -16.31 5.14
N ILE A 38 3.49 -15.74 5.96
CA ILE A 38 3.33 -14.30 6.00
C ILE A 38 4.55 -13.70 6.69
N THR A 39 5.29 -12.90 5.94
CA THR A 39 6.49 -12.20 6.43
C THR A 39 6.18 -10.78 6.87
N GLN A 40 5.13 -10.18 6.27
CA GLN A 40 4.73 -8.81 6.58
C GLN A 40 3.25 -8.59 6.22
N SER A 41 2.57 -7.78 7.05
CA SER A 41 1.20 -7.33 6.81
C SER A 41 1.15 -5.83 7.03
N LEU A 42 1.05 -5.04 5.96
CA LEU A 42 1.07 -3.59 6.00
C LEU A 42 0.14 -3.00 4.93
N GLY A 43 -0.58 -1.93 5.31
CA GLY A 43 -1.37 -1.14 4.37
C GLY A 43 -2.45 -1.91 3.60
N GLY A 44 -3.01 -2.98 4.18
CA GLY A 44 -4.01 -3.81 3.50
C GLY A 44 -3.42 -4.72 2.43
N THR A 45 -2.16 -5.13 2.59
CA THR A 45 -1.51 -6.14 1.75
C THR A 45 -0.66 -7.08 2.58
N TYR A 46 -0.47 -8.30 2.08
CA TYR A 46 0.30 -9.35 2.74
C TYR A 46 1.51 -9.70 1.89
N THR A 47 2.71 -9.56 2.45
CA THR A 47 3.92 -10.12 1.85
C THR A 47 4.09 -11.54 2.38
N VAL A 48 4.16 -12.48 1.48
CA VAL A 48 4.29 -13.90 1.78
C VAL A 48 5.55 -14.47 1.15
N ALA A 49 6.23 -15.33 1.88
CA ALA A 49 7.29 -16.18 1.33
C ALA A 49 6.65 -17.44 0.75
N THR A 50 7.03 -17.77 -0.47
CA THR A 50 6.61 -18.95 -1.22
C THR A 50 7.86 -19.75 -1.64
N ASP A 51 7.68 -20.92 -2.22
CA ASP A 51 8.74 -21.72 -2.85
C ASP A 51 9.40 -21.00 -4.06
N GLN A 52 8.72 -19.99 -4.62
CA GLN A 52 9.19 -19.21 -5.77
C GLN A 52 9.78 -17.83 -5.35
N GLY A 53 9.84 -17.53 -4.06
CA GLY A 53 10.34 -16.28 -3.51
C GLY A 53 9.27 -15.48 -2.78
N LEU A 54 9.52 -14.19 -2.60
CA LEU A 54 8.55 -13.28 -1.96
C LEU A 54 7.47 -12.85 -2.95
N ALA A 55 6.25 -12.82 -2.47
CA ALA A 55 5.09 -12.36 -3.23
C ALA A 55 4.19 -11.46 -2.38
N ARG A 56 3.53 -10.52 -3.03
CA ARG A 56 2.54 -9.63 -2.42
C ARG A 56 1.14 -10.09 -2.81
N ILE A 57 0.30 -10.30 -1.81
CA ILE A 57 -1.13 -10.64 -1.96
C ILE A 57 -1.95 -9.46 -1.48
N SER A 58 -2.98 -9.07 -2.23
CA SER A 58 -3.90 -8.00 -1.88
C SER A 58 -4.81 -8.38 -0.71
N ASP A 59 -5.23 -7.40 0.08
CA ASP A 59 -6.20 -7.58 1.17
C ASP A 59 -7.53 -8.20 0.73
N LYS A 60 -7.98 -7.89 -0.48
CA LYS A 60 -9.17 -8.52 -1.08
C LYS A 60 -9.08 -10.05 -1.20
N ASP A 61 -7.87 -10.60 -1.12
CA ASP A 61 -7.56 -12.03 -1.18
C ASP A 61 -7.10 -12.59 0.18
N SER A 62 -7.28 -11.83 1.27
CA SER A 62 -6.95 -12.23 2.65
C SER A 62 -7.71 -13.49 3.11
N ASP A 63 -8.92 -13.69 2.57
CA ASP A 63 -9.71 -14.90 2.80
C ASP A 63 -8.98 -16.17 2.36
N ALA A 64 -8.19 -16.09 1.29
CA ALA A 64 -7.39 -17.21 0.80
C ALA A 64 -6.25 -17.62 1.75
N LEU A 65 -5.75 -16.67 2.55
CA LEU A 65 -4.76 -16.91 3.59
C LEU A 65 -5.36 -17.46 4.89
N GLY A 66 -6.68 -17.70 4.93
CA GLY A 66 -7.38 -18.13 6.13
C GLY A 66 -7.46 -17.06 7.23
N ILE A 67 -7.08 -15.84 6.91
CA ILE A 67 -7.21 -14.70 7.81
C ILE A 67 -8.68 -14.30 7.77
N LYS A 68 -9.46 -14.82 8.73
CA LYS A 68 -10.76 -14.23 9.03
C LYS A 68 -10.47 -12.90 9.69
N GLU A 69 -11.11 -11.83 9.22
CA GLU A 69 -11.11 -10.52 9.89
C GLU A 69 -11.57 -10.70 11.34
N GLU A 70 -10.66 -11.07 12.23
CA GLU A 70 -10.84 -10.79 13.65
C GLU A 70 -10.48 -9.33 13.82
N LYS A 71 -11.51 -8.55 14.14
CA LYS A 71 -11.38 -7.16 14.58
C LYS A 71 -10.41 -7.14 15.76
N VAL A 72 -9.14 -6.84 15.47
CA VAL A 72 -8.22 -6.42 16.51
C VAL A 72 -8.63 -4.99 16.84
N ASP A 73 -9.10 -4.80 18.08
CA ASP A 73 -9.31 -3.50 18.70
C ASP A 73 -7.98 -2.73 18.67
N GLN A 74 -7.74 -2.01 17.60
CA GLN A 74 -6.94 -0.80 17.62
C GLN A 74 -7.93 0.36 17.56
N PRO A 75 -7.68 1.46 18.29
CA PRO A 75 -8.65 2.55 18.38
C PRO A 75 -9.04 2.99 16.97
N ALA A 76 -10.31 2.84 16.70
CA ALA A 76 -11.06 3.16 15.51
C ALA A 76 -10.35 4.12 14.52
N THR A 77 -9.73 3.54 13.48
CA THR A 77 -9.89 4.11 12.16
C THR A 77 -11.01 3.29 11.53
N GLU A 78 -12.16 3.87 11.54
CA GLU A 78 -13.41 3.33 11.04
C GLU A 78 -13.23 2.79 9.62
N LYS A 79 -13.88 1.64 9.36
CA LYS A 79 -14.27 1.24 8.01
C LYS A 79 -14.96 2.44 7.36
N VAL A 80 -14.23 3.23 6.59
CA VAL A 80 -14.86 4.19 5.70
C VAL A 80 -15.18 3.47 4.41
N ASN A 81 -16.18 2.59 4.49
CA ASN A 81 -17.03 2.27 3.37
C ASN A 81 -18.25 3.23 3.45
N SER A 82 -17.97 4.47 3.69
CA SER A 82 -18.88 5.60 3.56
C SER A 82 -18.01 6.71 3.01
N GLY A 83 -18.34 7.18 1.81
CA GLY A 83 -17.65 8.32 1.27
C GLY A 83 -17.42 9.35 2.37
N ILE A 84 -16.18 9.72 2.59
CA ILE A 84 -15.86 10.88 3.41
C ILE A 84 -16.56 12.02 2.70
N ASP A 85 -17.62 12.56 3.29
CA ASP A 85 -18.23 13.81 2.84
C ASP A 85 -17.21 14.92 3.12
N VAL A 86 -16.23 15.02 2.24
CA VAL A 86 -15.14 15.98 2.34
C VAL A 86 -15.72 17.32 1.90
N LYS A 87 -15.75 18.28 2.81
CA LYS A 87 -16.02 19.68 2.46
C LYS A 87 -14.92 20.15 1.52
N ASP A 88 -15.26 21.04 0.59
CA ASP A 88 -14.41 21.46 -0.54
C ASP A 88 -12.97 21.90 -0.21
N GLU A 89 -12.61 22.06 1.07
CA GLU A 89 -11.29 22.51 1.52
C GLU A 89 -10.35 21.38 1.97
N ASP A 90 -10.80 20.10 2.00
CA ASP A 90 -10.03 18.99 2.61
C ASP A 90 -9.67 17.84 1.67
N PHE A 91 -9.93 17.95 0.35
CA PHE A 91 -9.61 16.85 -0.59
C PHE A 91 -8.12 16.53 -0.63
N GLU A 92 -7.28 17.54 -0.59
CA GLU A 92 -5.83 17.34 -0.55
C GLU A 92 -5.43 16.56 0.71
N SER A 93 -5.93 16.96 1.88
CA SER A 93 -5.68 16.25 3.13
C SER A 93 -6.16 14.80 3.09
N ALA A 94 -7.35 14.55 2.52
CA ALA A 94 -7.89 13.21 2.38
C ALA A 94 -7.04 12.34 1.43
N VAL A 95 -6.50 12.92 0.37
CA VAL A 95 -5.56 12.25 -0.54
C VAL A 95 -4.25 11.91 0.20
N TRP A 96 -3.69 12.85 0.97
CA TRP A 96 -2.49 12.61 1.76
C TRP A 96 -2.68 11.48 2.78
N GLU A 97 -3.84 11.41 3.45
CA GLU A 97 -4.15 10.31 4.38
C GLU A 97 -4.23 8.96 3.66
N GLN A 98 -4.79 8.92 2.45
CA GLN A 98 -4.78 7.69 1.64
C GLN A 98 -3.37 7.29 1.22
N LEU A 99 -2.53 8.24 0.82
CA LEU A 99 -1.14 7.98 0.44
C LEU A 99 -0.30 7.42 1.61
N LYS A 100 -0.60 7.81 2.86
CA LYS A 100 0.03 7.24 4.06
C LYS A 100 -0.33 5.76 4.28
N THR A 101 -1.33 5.22 3.61
CA THR A 101 -1.68 3.80 3.66
C THR A 101 -0.97 2.96 2.61
N VAL A 102 -0.19 3.58 1.72
CA VAL A 102 0.62 2.90 0.70
C VAL A 102 2.03 2.68 1.23
N PHE A 103 2.53 1.47 1.15
CA PHE A 103 3.84 1.08 1.65
C PHE A 103 4.71 0.53 0.52
N ASP A 104 6.01 0.81 0.60
CA ASP A 104 6.98 0.08 -0.18
C ASP A 104 7.05 -1.37 0.34
N PRO A 105 6.98 -2.39 -0.53
CA PRO A 105 6.95 -3.78 -0.06
C PRO A 105 8.26 -4.25 0.60
N GLU A 106 9.35 -3.55 0.38
CA GLU A 106 10.66 -3.86 0.95
C GLU A 106 10.98 -3.04 2.21
N ILE A 107 10.25 -1.93 2.42
CA ILE A 107 10.53 -0.96 3.50
C ILE A 107 9.27 -0.79 4.36
N PRO A 108 9.32 -1.05 5.69
CA PRO A 108 8.14 -0.97 6.56
C PRO A 108 7.74 0.47 6.90
N VAL A 109 7.81 1.37 5.93
CA VAL A 109 7.44 2.78 6.04
C VAL A 109 6.59 3.15 4.83
N ASN A 110 5.55 3.97 5.05
CA ASN A 110 4.69 4.41 3.96
C ASN A 110 5.41 5.38 3.01
N ILE A 111 4.90 5.51 1.80
CA ILE A 111 5.52 6.31 0.74
C ILE A 111 5.60 7.81 1.07
N VAL A 112 4.72 8.32 1.93
CA VAL A 112 4.75 9.73 2.39
C VAL A 112 5.92 9.94 3.35
N ASP A 113 6.04 9.10 4.38
CA ASP A 113 7.12 9.17 5.36
C ASP A 113 8.49 8.85 4.74
N LEU A 114 8.53 8.06 3.67
CA LEU A 114 9.74 7.84 2.86
C LEU A 114 10.14 9.07 2.02
N GLY A 115 9.28 10.10 1.94
CA GLY A 115 9.55 11.27 1.12
C GLY A 115 9.48 10.99 -0.39
N LEU A 116 8.66 10.01 -0.79
CA LEU A 116 8.50 9.63 -2.19
C LEU A 116 7.46 10.50 -2.93
N ILE A 117 6.64 11.24 -2.22
CA ILE A 117 5.63 12.13 -2.82
C ILE A 117 6.22 13.53 -2.95
N TYR A 118 6.34 14.00 -4.17
CA TYR A 118 6.92 15.32 -4.48
C TYR A 118 5.87 16.41 -4.66
N ASP A 119 4.70 16.06 -5.19
CA ASP A 119 3.63 17.00 -5.46
C ASP A 119 2.28 16.29 -5.41
N CYS A 120 1.26 16.98 -4.93
CA CYS A 120 -0.12 16.52 -4.90
C CYS A 120 -1.02 17.69 -5.26
N GLN A 121 -1.70 17.62 -6.37
CA GLN A 121 -2.59 18.67 -6.85
C GLN A 121 -3.98 18.10 -7.09
N ILE A 122 -4.98 18.80 -6.57
CA ILE A 122 -6.39 18.53 -6.88
C ILE A 122 -6.83 19.53 -7.95
N ALA A 123 -7.24 19.02 -9.08
CA ALA A 123 -7.85 19.80 -10.15
C ALA A 123 -9.36 19.53 -10.19
N GLU A 124 -10.13 20.58 -10.45
CA GLU A 124 -11.57 20.50 -10.66
C GLU A 124 -11.89 20.96 -12.08
N ASP A 125 -12.58 20.12 -12.82
CA ASP A 125 -13.04 20.40 -14.18
C ASP A 125 -14.48 19.94 -14.32
N ASP A 126 -15.39 20.86 -14.70
CA ASP A 126 -16.82 20.63 -14.87
C ASP A 126 -17.51 19.95 -13.65
N GLY A 127 -17.04 20.24 -12.43
CA GLY A 127 -17.55 19.63 -11.20
C GLY A 127 -16.99 18.26 -10.88
N SER A 128 -16.11 17.73 -11.71
CA SER A 128 -15.35 16.50 -11.48
C SER A 128 -13.99 16.82 -10.89
N LYS A 129 -13.64 16.17 -9.78
CA LYS A 129 -12.33 16.36 -9.15
C LYS A 129 -11.37 15.26 -9.55
N SER A 130 -10.15 15.67 -9.89
CA SER A 130 -9.05 14.77 -10.21
C SER A 130 -7.84 15.05 -9.32
N ALA A 131 -7.16 14.00 -8.89
CA ALA A 131 -5.91 14.13 -8.15
C ALA A 131 -4.73 13.80 -9.05
N ASN A 132 -3.76 14.70 -9.13
CA ASN A 132 -2.51 14.49 -9.84
C ASN A 132 -1.37 14.46 -8.83
N VAL A 133 -0.69 13.34 -8.74
CA VAL A 133 0.39 13.11 -7.77
C VAL A 133 1.67 12.82 -8.52
N LYS A 134 2.76 13.50 -8.14
CA LYS A 134 4.11 13.16 -8.59
C LYS A 134 4.83 12.42 -7.50
N MET A 135 5.28 11.22 -7.81
CA MET A 135 6.05 10.42 -6.88
C MET A 135 7.36 9.92 -7.50
N THR A 136 8.28 9.56 -6.64
CA THR A 136 9.54 8.92 -7.02
C THR A 136 9.69 7.58 -6.31
N LEU A 137 10.82 6.93 -6.51
CA LEU A 137 11.19 5.68 -5.86
C LEU A 137 12.56 5.81 -5.21
N THR A 138 12.82 4.96 -4.22
CA THR A 138 14.13 4.92 -3.51
C THR A 138 15.28 4.51 -4.43
N ALA A 139 15.00 3.81 -5.52
CA ALA A 139 15.98 3.43 -6.52
C ALA A 139 15.41 3.47 -7.93
N PRO A 140 16.16 4.05 -8.90
CA PRO A 140 15.80 3.98 -10.31
C PRO A 140 15.82 2.52 -10.78
N GLY A 141 14.77 2.11 -11.52
CA GLY A 141 14.67 0.76 -12.06
C GLY A 141 14.11 -0.29 -11.09
N CYS A 142 13.55 0.13 -9.95
CA CYS A 142 12.75 -0.76 -9.10
C CYS A 142 11.56 -1.31 -9.90
N GLY A 143 11.51 -2.63 -10.11
CA GLY A 143 10.41 -3.29 -10.83
C GLY A 143 9.04 -3.09 -10.19
N MET A 144 9.00 -2.72 -8.90
CA MET A 144 7.79 -2.47 -8.13
C MET A 144 7.21 -1.07 -8.32
N GLY A 145 7.93 -0.15 -8.95
CA GLY A 145 7.49 1.24 -9.14
C GLY A 145 6.09 1.38 -9.72
N PRO A 146 5.79 0.76 -10.87
CA PRO A 146 4.45 0.80 -11.45
C PRO A 146 3.37 0.21 -10.53
N THR A 147 3.70 -0.80 -9.74
CA THR A 147 2.78 -1.43 -8.78
C THR A 147 2.47 -0.50 -7.61
N ILE A 148 3.48 0.18 -7.06
CA ILE A 148 3.30 1.14 -5.97
C ILE A 148 2.48 2.35 -6.47
N ALA A 149 2.77 2.84 -7.67
CA ALA A 149 2.02 3.93 -8.29
C ALA A 149 0.54 3.54 -8.51
N ALA A 150 0.28 2.34 -9.02
CA ALA A 150 -1.08 1.84 -9.21
C ALA A 150 -1.83 1.65 -7.87
N ASP A 151 -1.14 1.22 -6.82
CA ASP A 151 -1.73 1.11 -5.48
C ASP A 151 -2.07 2.49 -4.92
N ALA A 152 -1.18 3.47 -5.05
CA ALA A 152 -1.43 4.86 -4.68
C ALA A 152 -2.65 5.42 -5.44
N GLU A 153 -2.72 5.22 -6.75
CA GLU A 153 -3.84 5.66 -7.59
C GLU A 153 -5.17 5.05 -7.14
N ASN A 154 -5.19 3.73 -6.85
CA ASN A 154 -6.38 3.05 -6.34
C ASN A 154 -6.82 3.58 -4.98
N LYS A 155 -5.88 3.86 -4.08
CA LYS A 155 -6.17 4.44 -2.75
C LYS A 155 -6.77 5.84 -2.88
N ILE A 156 -6.23 6.67 -3.76
CA ILE A 156 -6.73 8.03 -4.02
C ILE A 156 -8.16 7.97 -4.59
N ARG A 157 -8.46 7.05 -5.50
CA ARG A 157 -9.80 6.87 -6.05
C ARG A 157 -10.86 6.46 -5.01
N ASN A 158 -10.45 5.94 -3.87
CA ASN A 158 -11.35 5.64 -2.76
C ASN A 158 -11.77 6.89 -1.98
N VAL A 159 -11.16 8.05 -2.23
CA VAL A 159 -11.60 9.32 -1.65
C VAL A 159 -12.89 9.77 -2.32
N SER A 160 -13.97 9.90 -1.55
CA SER A 160 -15.25 10.37 -2.08
C SER A 160 -15.11 11.76 -2.68
N GLY A 161 -15.61 11.92 -3.89
CA GLY A 161 -15.51 13.16 -4.65
C GLY A 161 -14.29 13.26 -5.56
N ILE A 162 -13.35 12.32 -5.51
CA ILE A 162 -12.29 12.18 -6.51
C ILE A 162 -12.75 11.18 -7.56
N GLU A 163 -12.95 11.62 -8.79
CA GLU A 163 -13.40 10.78 -9.89
C GLU A 163 -12.25 10.13 -10.65
N SER A 164 -11.11 10.80 -10.70
CA SER A 164 -9.91 10.27 -11.33
C SER A 164 -8.66 10.56 -10.52
N ALA A 165 -7.70 9.67 -10.59
CA ALA A 165 -6.38 9.84 -10.01
C ALA A 165 -5.34 9.52 -11.06
N ASN A 166 -4.27 10.28 -11.06
CA ASN A 166 -3.10 10.04 -11.90
C ASN A 166 -1.85 10.14 -11.03
N VAL A 167 -1.05 9.10 -11.06
CA VAL A 167 0.21 9.05 -10.31
C VAL A 167 1.36 8.93 -11.30
N GLU A 168 2.14 9.99 -11.41
CA GLU A 168 3.28 10.09 -12.31
C GLU A 168 4.59 9.76 -11.58
N LEU A 169 5.39 8.85 -12.14
CA LEU A 169 6.74 8.59 -11.66
C LEU A 169 7.72 9.61 -12.21
N VAL A 170 8.38 10.34 -11.32
CA VAL A 170 9.39 11.34 -11.65
C VAL A 170 10.74 10.99 -11.02
N TRP A 171 11.83 11.41 -11.65
CA TRP A 171 13.20 11.06 -11.22
C TRP A 171 14.06 12.30 -10.93
N ASP A 172 13.48 13.47 -11.05
CA ASP A 172 14.15 14.73 -10.77
C ASP A 172 13.32 15.59 -9.81
N PRO A 173 13.87 15.99 -8.67
CA PRO A 173 15.20 15.64 -8.15
C PRO A 173 15.33 14.15 -7.76
N PRO A 174 16.55 13.57 -7.77
CA PRO A 174 16.74 12.20 -7.32
C PRO A 174 16.44 12.06 -5.83
N TRP A 175 15.81 10.98 -5.44
CA TRP A 175 15.50 10.71 -4.04
C TRP A 175 16.78 10.49 -3.21
N THR A 176 16.78 11.01 -1.99
CA THR A 176 17.84 10.79 -1.00
C THR A 176 17.23 10.46 0.36
N GLN A 177 18.01 9.80 1.22
CA GLN A 177 17.57 9.43 2.58
C GLN A 177 17.21 10.64 3.45
N ASP A 178 17.71 11.83 3.10
CA ASP A 178 17.37 13.06 3.83
C ASP A 178 15.91 13.46 3.67
N MET A 179 15.26 12.99 2.60
CA MET A 179 13.84 13.22 2.33
C MET A 179 12.90 12.40 3.21
N ILE A 180 13.42 11.39 3.91
CA ILE A 180 12.64 10.60 4.87
C ILE A 180 12.23 11.48 6.04
N SER A 181 10.94 11.45 6.42
CA SER A 181 10.44 12.17 7.59
C SER A 181 11.11 11.69 8.89
N GLU A 182 11.03 12.50 9.95
CA GLU A 182 11.55 12.09 11.26
C GLU A 182 10.86 10.80 11.75
N GLU A 183 9.55 10.69 11.52
CA GLU A 183 8.79 9.49 11.86
C GLU A 183 9.27 8.27 11.05
N GLY A 184 9.50 8.44 9.77
CA GLY A 184 10.08 7.40 8.91
C GLY A 184 11.47 6.97 9.38
N LYS A 185 12.34 7.92 9.74
CA LYS A 185 13.67 7.66 10.28
C LYS A 185 13.62 6.90 11.60
N MET A 186 12.69 7.25 12.49
CA MET A 186 12.47 6.50 13.75
C MET A 186 12.04 5.07 13.49
N LYS A 187 11.10 4.86 12.57
CA LYS A 187 10.63 3.51 12.19
C LYS A 187 11.74 2.66 11.58
N LEU A 188 12.70 3.28 10.90
CA LEU A 188 13.85 2.62 10.30
C LEU A 188 15.04 2.46 11.27
N GLY A 189 14.95 3.01 12.49
CA GLY A 189 16.03 2.96 13.46
C GLY A 189 17.24 3.82 13.09
N MET A 190 17.03 4.90 12.34
CA MET A 190 18.08 5.83 11.89
C MET A 190 18.35 6.94 12.90
N ILE A 191 17.43 7.19 13.84
CA ILE A 191 17.53 8.14 14.95
C ILE A 191 16.94 7.55 16.21
#